data_63296492693cae80624b0017dc47a400
#
_entry.id   63296492693cae80624b0017dc47a400
#
_cell.length_a   1.000
_cell.length_b   1.000
_cell.length_c   1.000
_cell.angle_alpha   90.00
_cell.angle_beta   90.00
_cell.angle_gamma   90.00
#
_symmetry.space_group_name_H-M   'P 1'
#
loop_
_entity.id
_entity.type
_entity.pdbx_description
1 polymer ?
#
loop_
_entity_poly.entity_id
_entity_poly.type
_entity_poly.pdbx_seq_one_letter_code
_entity_poly.pdbx_strand_id
1 'polypeptide(L)'
;MTAVPGFPGAVGLSGLEVYPWPTADDEHGGSPHMHLACAECYVVVSGRGRLETLDHKGPRTTELHPGDVVWFTPGTIHRAINDEDLRVIVVMQNSGLPEAGDAVMTFPPEYLSPETYPDAASLLGADGNPSPERAQARRDLAVAGFTELKRQWRRGNRSAYEDFCAAAVRLVQPRLDTWEKTVNAGALAAAHTALRHIGALRHDDFTHLFEADVSRIAQPPRQTLGMCGFLRAYVEEGGTR
;
A
#
# COMPACT_ATOMS: atom_id res chain seq x y z
N MET A 1 -0.36 -5.10 12.08
CA MET A 1 -1.79 -5.49 11.99
C MET A 1 -1.84 -6.92 11.52
N THR A 2 -2.70 -7.76 12.09
CA THR A 2 -2.83 -9.17 11.69
C THR A 2 -3.94 -9.29 10.64
N ALA A 3 -3.79 -10.26 9.73
CA ALA A 3 -4.84 -10.60 8.79
C ALA A 3 -6.13 -10.95 9.55
N VAL A 4 -7.27 -10.53 9.01
CA VAL A 4 -8.56 -10.90 9.58
C VAL A 4 -8.78 -12.39 9.34
N PRO A 5 -8.96 -13.20 10.39
CA PRO A 5 -9.19 -14.63 10.21
C PRO A 5 -10.40 -14.88 9.30
N GLY A 6 -10.24 -15.77 8.33
CA GLY A 6 -11.30 -16.12 7.39
C GLY A 6 -11.60 -15.08 6.31
N PHE A 7 -10.90 -13.92 6.28
CA PHE A 7 -11.10 -12.97 5.18
C PHE A 7 -10.58 -13.56 3.86
N PRO A 8 -11.34 -13.43 2.76
CA PRO A 8 -11.02 -14.10 1.50
C PRO A 8 -9.60 -13.79 1.00
N GLY A 9 -8.81 -14.85 0.74
CA GLY A 9 -7.47 -14.74 0.17
C GLY A 9 -6.42 -14.08 1.07
N ALA A 10 -6.74 -13.78 2.34
CA ALA A 10 -5.89 -13.03 3.28
C ALA A 10 -5.40 -11.69 2.72
N VAL A 11 -6.22 -11.02 1.91
CA VAL A 11 -5.91 -9.67 1.40
C VAL A 11 -6.08 -8.63 2.51
N GLY A 12 -5.31 -7.55 2.42
CA GLY A 12 -5.55 -6.35 3.22
C GLY A 12 -6.63 -5.49 2.57
N LEU A 13 -7.54 -4.93 3.37
CA LEU A 13 -8.60 -4.06 2.90
C LEU A 13 -8.59 -2.75 3.67
N SER A 14 -8.70 -1.63 2.96
CA SER A 14 -8.87 -0.31 3.59
C SER A 14 -9.68 0.63 2.72
N GLY A 15 -10.43 1.52 3.38
CA GLY A 15 -10.99 2.69 2.73
C GLY A 15 -9.96 3.82 2.74
N LEU A 16 -9.73 4.44 1.60
CA LEU A 16 -8.80 5.55 1.42
C LEU A 16 -9.55 6.78 0.91
N GLU A 17 -9.45 7.89 1.65
CA GLU A 17 -9.80 9.23 1.19
C GLU A 17 -8.49 9.93 0.80
N VAL A 18 -8.27 10.12 -0.50
CA VAL A 18 -7.00 10.69 -1.00
C VAL A 18 -6.86 12.12 -0.48
N TYR A 19 -5.66 12.48 -0.02
CA TYR A 19 -5.43 13.81 0.57
C TYR A 19 -5.86 14.95 -0.37
N PRO A 20 -6.68 15.88 0.13
CA PRO A 20 -7.03 17.09 -0.61
C PRO A 20 -5.98 18.19 -0.46
N TRP A 21 -4.82 17.88 0.13
CA TRP A 21 -3.79 18.85 0.43
C TRP A 21 -2.99 19.21 -0.82
N PRO A 22 -2.73 20.51 -1.06
CA PRO A 22 -1.85 20.93 -2.13
C PRO A 22 -0.42 20.42 -1.91
N THR A 23 0.26 20.12 -2.98
CA THR A 23 1.62 19.57 -3.01
C THR A 23 2.57 20.54 -3.71
N ALA A 24 3.88 20.32 -3.54
CA ALA A 24 4.91 21.21 -4.08
C ALA A 24 4.97 21.27 -5.63
N ASP A 25 4.26 20.38 -6.32
CA ASP A 25 4.14 20.34 -7.78
C ASP A 25 2.77 20.82 -8.28
N ASP A 26 2.05 21.63 -7.48
CA ASP A 26 0.75 22.24 -7.78
C ASP A 26 -0.40 21.23 -7.98
N GLU A 27 -0.22 19.99 -7.54
CA GLU A 27 -1.25 18.96 -7.52
C GLU A 27 -1.86 18.80 -6.11
N HIS A 28 -2.86 17.92 -5.97
CA HIS A 28 -3.39 17.49 -4.68
C HIS A 28 -3.29 15.98 -4.61
N GLY A 29 -2.89 15.40 -3.47
CA GLY A 29 -2.86 13.95 -3.38
C GLY A 29 -1.84 13.37 -2.41
N GLY A 30 -1.53 12.10 -2.66
CA GLY A 30 -0.72 11.26 -1.79
C GLY A 30 0.79 11.33 -2.03
N SER A 31 1.49 10.55 -1.24
CA SER A 31 2.95 10.37 -1.33
C SER A 31 3.28 9.32 -2.40
N PRO A 32 4.14 9.63 -3.38
CA PRO A 32 4.65 8.62 -4.28
C PRO A 32 5.49 7.58 -3.53
N HIS A 33 5.22 6.30 -3.78
CA HIS A 33 5.92 5.18 -3.16
C HIS A 33 5.86 3.93 -4.04
N MET A 34 6.60 2.90 -3.66
CA MET A 34 6.66 1.62 -4.36
C MET A 34 6.52 0.48 -3.36
N HIS A 35 5.66 -0.49 -3.65
CA HIS A 35 5.64 -1.78 -2.97
C HIS A 35 6.65 -2.74 -3.60
N LEU A 36 7.38 -3.49 -2.77
CA LEU A 36 8.42 -4.39 -3.24
C LEU A 36 7.92 -5.83 -3.39
N ALA A 37 6.88 -6.23 -2.64
CA ALA A 37 6.37 -7.59 -2.65
C ALA A 37 4.85 -7.68 -2.81
N CYS A 38 4.08 -6.63 -2.48
CA CYS A 38 2.63 -6.61 -2.64
C CYS A 38 2.19 -6.01 -3.98
N ALA A 39 1.24 -6.66 -4.63
CA ALA A 39 0.37 -5.98 -5.59
C ALA A 39 -0.71 -5.20 -4.84
N GLU A 40 -1.11 -4.08 -5.39
CA GLU A 40 -2.14 -3.21 -4.85
C GLU A 40 -3.22 -2.95 -5.90
N CYS A 41 -4.47 -2.83 -5.44
CA CYS A 41 -5.60 -2.55 -6.30
C CYS A 41 -6.43 -1.42 -5.69
N TYR A 42 -6.87 -0.48 -6.54
CA TYR A 42 -7.86 0.52 -6.23
C TYR A 42 -9.21 0.16 -6.88
N VAL A 43 -10.24 0.14 -6.06
CA VAL A 43 -11.63 0.17 -6.53
C VAL A 43 -12.16 1.57 -6.25
N VAL A 44 -12.42 2.36 -7.29
CA VAL A 44 -12.87 3.74 -7.15
C VAL A 44 -14.32 3.77 -6.70
N VAL A 45 -14.57 4.36 -5.53
CA VAL A 45 -15.92 4.41 -4.92
C VAL A 45 -16.62 5.71 -5.29
N SER A 46 -15.92 6.84 -5.21
CA SER A 46 -16.49 8.17 -5.50
C SER A 46 -15.40 9.18 -5.82
N GLY A 47 -15.82 10.33 -6.31
CA GLY A 47 -14.92 11.39 -6.72
C GLY A 47 -14.21 11.10 -8.03
N ARG A 48 -13.18 11.89 -8.36
CA ARG A 48 -12.34 11.70 -9.55
C ARG A 48 -10.89 12.01 -9.21
N GLY A 49 -9.99 11.41 -9.96
CA GLY A 49 -8.57 11.65 -9.82
C GLY A 49 -7.75 10.94 -10.85
N ARG A 50 -6.47 10.86 -10.59
CA ARG A 50 -5.50 10.22 -11.49
C ARG A 50 -4.54 9.35 -10.68
N LEU A 51 -4.11 8.27 -11.28
CA LEU A 51 -3.00 7.46 -10.80
C LEU A 51 -1.77 7.80 -11.64
N GLU A 52 -0.80 8.49 -11.06
CA GLU A 52 0.52 8.64 -11.67
C GLU A 52 1.39 7.45 -11.30
N THR A 53 2.04 6.87 -12.31
CA THR A 53 2.96 5.74 -12.13
C THR A 53 4.28 5.95 -12.83
N LEU A 54 5.34 5.28 -12.32
CA LEU A 54 6.62 5.11 -12.99
C LEU A 54 7.11 3.69 -12.74
N ASP A 55 7.39 2.98 -13.81
CA ASP A 55 8.01 1.66 -13.81
C ASP A 55 9.16 1.58 -14.84
N HIS A 56 9.70 0.39 -15.10
CA HIS A 56 10.76 0.17 -16.08
C HIS A 56 10.33 0.47 -17.55
N LYS A 57 9.04 0.74 -17.80
CA LYS A 57 8.51 1.14 -19.12
C LYS A 57 8.32 2.65 -19.20
N GLY A 58 8.36 3.37 -18.09
CA GLY A 58 8.28 4.82 -18.02
C GLY A 58 7.08 5.35 -17.26
N PRO A 59 6.99 6.68 -17.18
CA PRO A 59 5.90 7.35 -16.49
C PRO A 59 4.59 7.19 -17.29
N ARG A 60 3.49 6.99 -16.55
CA ARG A 60 2.13 6.96 -17.09
C ARG A 60 1.18 7.66 -16.13
N THR A 61 0.06 8.13 -16.67
CA THR A 61 -1.08 8.66 -15.91
C THR A 61 -2.33 7.89 -16.35
N THR A 62 -3.11 7.44 -15.38
CA THR A 62 -4.38 6.73 -15.60
C THR A 62 -5.48 7.51 -14.89
N GLU A 63 -6.52 7.89 -15.64
CA GLU A 63 -7.71 8.53 -15.06
C GLU A 63 -8.44 7.54 -14.16
N LEU A 64 -9.06 8.06 -13.09
CA LEU A 64 -9.80 7.31 -12.09
C LEU A 64 -11.22 7.86 -11.96
N HIS A 65 -12.22 7.03 -12.29
CA HIS A 65 -13.64 7.37 -12.20
C HIS A 65 -14.38 6.34 -11.33
N PRO A 66 -15.50 6.71 -10.71
CA PRO A 66 -16.30 5.76 -9.92
C PRO A 66 -16.65 4.50 -10.70
N GLY A 67 -16.37 3.34 -10.10
CA GLY A 67 -16.55 2.03 -10.71
C GLY A 67 -15.29 1.46 -11.36
N ASP A 68 -14.25 2.26 -11.58
CA ASP A 68 -12.98 1.74 -12.11
C ASP A 68 -12.29 0.82 -11.10
N VAL A 69 -11.63 -0.21 -11.63
CA VAL A 69 -10.73 -1.11 -10.90
C VAL A 69 -9.36 -1.05 -11.55
N VAL A 70 -8.38 -0.53 -10.83
CA VAL A 70 -7.00 -0.38 -11.31
C VAL A 70 -6.06 -1.07 -10.35
N TRP A 71 -5.15 -1.89 -10.86
CA TRP A 71 -4.16 -2.57 -10.03
C TRP A 71 -2.77 -2.44 -10.62
N PHE A 72 -1.78 -2.50 -9.76
CA PHE A 72 -0.38 -2.42 -10.11
C PHE A 72 0.44 -3.41 -9.27
N THR A 73 1.51 -3.87 -9.88
CA THR A 73 2.37 -4.91 -9.33
C THR A 73 3.59 -4.33 -8.61
N PRO A 74 4.29 -5.13 -7.78
CA PRO A 74 5.57 -4.73 -7.19
C PRO A 74 6.52 -4.09 -8.21
N GLY A 75 7.25 -3.07 -7.76
CA GLY A 75 8.12 -2.28 -8.62
C GLY A 75 7.44 -1.10 -9.31
N THR A 76 6.11 -0.98 -9.25
CA THR A 76 5.42 0.22 -9.75
C THR A 76 5.47 1.32 -8.70
N ILE A 77 6.25 2.37 -8.93
CA ILE A 77 6.10 3.62 -8.17
C ILE A 77 4.75 4.22 -8.56
N HIS A 78 3.96 4.59 -7.57
CA HIS A 78 2.63 5.12 -7.81
C HIS A 78 2.26 6.23 -6.83
N ARG A 79 1.34 7.10 -7.26
CA ARG A 79 0.80 8.22 -6.52
C ARG A 79 -0.65 8.46 -6.93
N ALA A 80 -1.56 8.55 -5.97
CA ALA A 80 -2.93 8.98 -6.23
C ALA A 80 -2.99 10.51 -6.21
N ILE A 81 -3.55 11.10 -7.28
CA ILE A 81 -3.91 12.52 -7.40
C ILE A 81 -5.40 12.66 -7.14
N ASN A 82 -5.77 13.63 -6.33
CA ASN A 82 -7.16 13.94 -5.97
C ASN A 82 -7.63 15.17 -6.76
N ASP A 83 -8.36 14.95 -7.83
CA ASP A 83 -8.94 16.07 -8.61
C ASP A 83 -10.31 16.50 -8.05
N GLU A 84 -11.07 15.54 -7.47
CA GLU A 84 -12.44 15.78 -6.97
C GLU A 84 -12.82 14.73 -5.91
N ASP A 85 -12.48 14.96 -4.65
CA ASP A 85 -12.85 14.12 -3.49
C ASP A 85 -12.68 12.61 -3.73
N LEU A 86 -11.56 12.21 -4.34
CA LEU A 86 -11.28 10.83 -4.72
C LEU A 86 -11.27 9.91 -3.50
N ARG A 87 -12.13 8.89 -3.54
CA ARG A 87 -12.22 7.82 -2.54
C ARG A 87 -12.13 6.47 -3.22
N VAL A 88 -11.29 5.61 -2.67
CA VAL A 88 -11.07 4.26 -3.19
C VAL A 88 -11.11 3.23 -2.06
N ILE A 89 -11.51 2.01 -2.38
CA ILE A 89 -11.17 0.84 -1.58
C ILE A 89 -9.82 0.34 -2.09
N VAL A 90 -8.88 0.22 -1.17
CA VAL A 90 -7.55 -0.36 -1.43
C VAL A 90 -7.59 -1.84 -1.05
N VAL A 91 -7.16 -2.68 -1.97
CA VAL A 91 -6.97 -4.12 -1.75
C VAL A 91 -5.50 -4.45 -1.91
N MET A 92 -4.87 -4.92 -0.83
CA MET A 92 -3.47 -5.35 -0.83
C MET A 92 -3.38 -6.87 -0.92
N GLN A 93 -2.48 -7.39 -1.73
CA GLN A 93 -2.30 -8.83 -1.96
C GLN A 93 -2.11 -9.63 -0.66
N ASN A 94 -1.38 -9.09 0.30
CA ASN A 94 -1.06 -9.75 1.56
C ASN A 94 -1.35 -8.79 2.72
N SER A 95 -2.31 -9.14 3.58
CA SER A 95 -2.57 -8.38 4.80
C SER A 95 -1.37 -8.45 5.74
N GLY A 96 -1.00 -7.32 6.33
CA GLY A 96 0.14 -7.21 7.25
C GLY A 96 1.49 -6.91 6.59
N LEU A 97 1.64 -7.11 5.28
CA LEU A 97 2.89 -6.80 4.58
C LEU A 97 3.14 -5.30 4.43
N PRO A 98 2.15 -4.49 4.00
CA PRO A 98 2.31 -3.04 3.95
C PRO A 98 2.65 -2.44 5.33
N GLU A 99 2.02 -2.93 6.38
CA GLU A 99 2.26 -2.51 7.76
C GLU A 99 3.65 -2.97 8.26
N ALA A 100 4.18 -4.05 7.71
CA ALA A 100 5.54 -4.52 7.98
C ALA A 100 6.60 -3.78 7.13
N GLY A 101 6.19 -2.74 6.40
CA GLY A 101 7.09 -1.82 5.69
C GLY A 101 7.47 -2.27 4.29
N ASP A 102 6.55 -2.93 3.57
CA ASP A 102 6.72 -3.26 2.16
C ASP A 102 6.79 -2.01 1.25
N ALA A 103 6.26 -0.89 1.70
CA ALA A 103 6.25 0.35 0.93
C ALA A 103 7.49 1.22 1.19
N VAL A 104 8.13 1.69 0.11
CA VAL A 104 9.27 2.63 0.16
C VAL A 104 8.91 3.91 -0.58
N MET A 105 9.03 5.06 0.12
CA MET A 105 8.80 6.40 -0.43
C MET A 105 9.89 6.79 -1.43
N THR A 106 9.51 7.52 -2.47
CA THR A 106 10.45 8.04 -3.47
C THR A 106 11.21 9.27 -2.99
N PHE A 107 11.84 9.18 -1.84
CA PHE A 107 12.65 10.30 -1.34
C PHE A 107 13.88 10.55 -2.22
N PRO A 108 14.45 11.78 -2.19
CA PRO A 108 15.78 12.03 -2.75
C PRO A 108 16.83 11.06 -2.19
N PRO A 109 17.90 10.75 -2.95
CA PRO A 109 18.86 9.69 -2.60
C PRO A 109 19.49 9.81 -1.20
N GLU A 110 19.71 11.03 -0.72
CA GLU A 110 20.27 11.32 0.61
C GLU A 110 19.39 10.86 1.77
N TYR A 111 18.10 10.60 1.52
CA TYR A 111 17.14 10.07 2.50
C TYR A 111 16.84 8.58 2.33
N LEU A 112 17.53 7.90 1.41
CA LEU A 112 17.30 6.48 1.11
C LEU A 112 18.37 5.58 1.73
N SER A 113 18.82 5.90 2.95
CA SER A 113 19.70 5.05 3.74
C SER A 113 19.02 4.56 5.03
N PRO A 114 19.49 3.46 5.66
CA PRO A 114 18.96 2.99 6.94
C PRO A 114 19.03 4.03 8.07
N GLU A 115 19.97 4.98 7.99
CA GLU A 115 20.18 6.02 8.98
C GLU A 115 19.21 7.19 8.81
N THR A 116 18.88 7.57 7.58
CA THR A 116 18.10 8.79 7.28
C THR A 116 16.61 8.50 6.98
N TYR A 117 16.33 7.34 6.39
CA TYR A 117 14.97 7.01 5.96
C TYR A 117 13.94 6.96 7.11
N PRO A 118 14.24 6.39 8.30
CA PRO A 118 13.24 6.30 9.37
C PRO A 118 12.71 7.65 9.83
N ASP A 119 13.56 8.66 9.96
CA ASP A 119 13.12 10.01 10.34
C ASP A 119 12.34 10.69 9.21
N ALA A 120 12.83 10.61 7.98
CA ALA A 120 12.15 11.17 6.81
C ALA A 120 10.76 10.56 6.58
N ALA A 121 10.58 9.27 6.88
CA ALA A 121 9.33 8.54 6.74
C ALA A 121 8.39 8.68 7.96
N SER A 122 8.88 9.23 9.07
CA SER A 122 8.13 9.35 10.32
C SER A 122 6.96 10.32 10.19
N LEU A 123 5.82 9.95 10.80
CA LEU A 123 4.65 10.80 10.98
C LEU A 123 4.65 11.54 12.31
N LEU A 124 5.58 11.20 13.22
CA LEU A 124 5.55 11.69 14.60
C LEU A 124 5.98 13.14 14.68
N GLY A 125 5.13 13.97 15.27
CA GLY A 125 5.44 15.34 15.66
C GLY A 125 6.32 15.41 16.91
N ALA A 126 6.61 16.62 17.38
CA ALA A 126 7.41 16.87 18.58
C ALA A 126 6.79 16.30 19.86
N ASP A 127 5.48 16.11 19.89
CA ASP A 127 4.70 15.51 20.99
C ASP A 127 4.65 13.97 20.95
N GLY A 128 5.31 13.35 19.95
CA GLY A 128 5.32 11.91 19.75
C GLY A 128 4.04 11.35 19.12
N ASN A 129 3.11 12.18 18.68
CA ASN A 129 1.89 11.77 18.00
C ASN A 129 1.98 11.99 16.49
N PRO A 130 1.26 11.19 15.67
CA PRO A 130 1.14 11.46 14.24
C PRO A 130 0.54 12.83 13.97
N SER A 131 1.19 13.64 13.11
CA SER A 131 0.72 14.96 12.78
C SER A 131 0.49 15.17 11.26
N PRO A 132 -0.53 15.96 10.89
CA PRO A 132 -0.76 16.31 9.49
C PRO A 132 0.44 17.03 8.85
N GLU A 133 1.14 17.87 9.61
CA GLU A 133 2.32 18.62 9.14
C GLU A 133 3.45 17.66 8.77
N ARG A 134 3.70 16.64 9.60
CA ARG A 134 4.70 15.60 9.29
C ARG A 134 4.27 14.77 8.08
N ALA A 135 2.98 14.46 7.95
CA ALA A 135 2.45 13.75 6.80
C ALA A 135 2.64 14.56 5.49
N GLN A 136 2.40 15.87 5.54
CA GLN A 136 2.62 16.77 4.41
C GLN A 136 4.11 16.89 4.06
N ALA A 137 4.98 17.11 5.04
CA ALA A 137 6.43 17.20 4.82
C ALA A 137 7.00 15.90 4.22
N ARG A 138 6.60 14.74 4.76
CA ARG A 138 6.95 13.41 4.23
C ARG A 138 6.49 13.25 2.78
N ARG A 139 5.25 13.64 2.49
CA ARG A 139 4.68 13.59 1.14
C ARG A 139 5.45 14.48 0.17
N ASP A 140 5.71 15.73 0.55
CA ASP A 140 6.37 16.71 -0.32
C ASP A 140 7.81 16.29 -0.63
N LEU A 141 8.49 15.68 0.34
CA LEU A 141 9.81 15.07 0.11
C LEU A 141 9.74 13.91 -0.89
N ALA A 142 8.71 13.05 -0.79
CA ALA A 142 8.50 11.97 -1.75
C ALA A 142 8.15 12.50 -3.14
N VAL A 143 7.34 13.56 -3.23
CA VAL A 143 7.01 14.24 -4.49
C VAL A 143 8.25 14.82 -5.15
N ALA A 144 9.17 15.42 -4.39
CA ALA A 144 10.42 15.95 -4.92
C ALA A 144 11.27 14.85 -5.58
N GLY A 145 11.46 13.71 -4.92
CA GLY A 145 12.21 12.59 -5.48
C GLY A 145 11.51 11.95 -6.68
N PHE A 146 10.18 11.80 -6.64
CA PHE A 146 9.41 11.28 -7.77
C PHE A 146 9.49 12.17 -9.00
N THR A 147 9.41 13.49 -8.81
CA THR A 147 9.55 14.48 -9.88
C THR A 147 10.94 14.39 -10.52
N GLU A 148 11.98 14.21 -9.70
CA GLU A 148 13.34 14.01 -10.19
C GLU A 148 13.48 12.69 -10.97
N LEU A 149 12.91 11.57 -10.46
CA LEU A 149 12.91 10.29 -11.19
C LEU A 149 12.22 10.40 -12.55
N LYS A 150 11.03 11.06 -12.61
CA LYS A 150 10.34 11.35 -13.89
C LYS A 150 11.20 12.22 -14.81
N ARG A 151 11.91 13.21 -14.28
CA ARG A 151 12.80 14.09 -15.03
C ARG A 151 14.00 13.33 -15.62
N GLN A 152 14.64 12.48 -14.82
CA GLN A 152 15.76 11.64 -15.26
C GLN A 152 15.32 10.68 -16.36
N TRP A 153 14.16 10.02 -16.17
CA TRP A 153 13.59 9.15 -17.19
C TRP A 153 13.38 9.85 -18.53
N ARG A 154 12.79 11.07 -18.53
CA ARG A 154 12.57 11.87 -19.75
C ARG A 154 13.87 12.27 -20.45
N ARG A 155 14.99 12.35 -19.74
CA ARG A 155 16.34 12.59 -20.26
C ARG A 155 17.04 11.32 -20.77
N GLY A 156 16.38 10.18 -20.71
CA GLY A 156 16.95 8.89 -21.11
C GLY A 156 17.80 8.20 -20.02
N ASN A 157 17.94 8.81 -18.83
CA ASN A 157 18.65 8.20 -17.71
C ASN A 157 17.75 7.23 -16.96
N ARG A 158 17.79 5.96 -17.34
CA ARG A 158 17.01 4.89 -16.71
C ARG A 158 17.65 4.35 -15.45
N SER A 159 18.95 4.53 -15.26
CA SER A 159 19.65 4.05 -14.04
C SER A 159 19.14 4.72 -12.78
N ALA A 160 18.60 5.93 -12.86
CA ALA A 160 17.99 6.59 -11.71
C ALA A 160 16.85 5.78 -11.07
N TYR A 161 16.01 5.13 -11.89
CA TYR A 161 14.98 4.23 -11.38
C TYR A 161 15.59 2.94 -10.79
N GLU A 162 16.60 2.37 -11.45
CA GLU A 162 17.33 1.19 -10.97
C GLU A 162 18.03 1.46 -9.65
N ASP A 163 18.67 2.63 -9.52
CA ASP A 163 19.35 3.09 -8.28
C ASP A 163 18.34 3.24 -7.13
N PHE A 164 17.14 3.79 -7.41
CA PHE A 164 16.06 3.85 -6.44
C PHE A 164 15.61 2.44 -6.02
N CYS A 165 15.40 1.52 -6.96
CA CYS A 165 15.03 0.14 -6.64
C CYS A 165 16.10 -0.54 -5.77
N ALA A 166 17.38 -0.36 -6.09
CA ALA A 166 18.50 -0.91 -5.31
C ALA A 166 18.55 -0.33 -3.89
N ALA A 167 18.27 0.98 -3.73
CA ALA A 167 18.19 1.61 -2.41
C ALA A 167 17.00 1.07 -1.62
N ALA A 168 15.82 0.96 -2.25
CA ALA A 168 14.61 0.40 -1.63
C ALA A 168 14.84 -1.04 -1.13
N VAL A 169 15.48 -1.89 -1.92
CA VAL A 169 15.85 -3.26 -1.52
C VAL A 169 16.73 -3.24 -0.27
N ARG A 170 17.76 -2.39 -0.22
CA ARG A 170 18.64 -2.29 0.98
C ARG A 170 17.86 -1.89 2.24
N LEU A 171 16.90 -0.98 2.13
CA LEU A 171 16.08 -0.53 3.26
C LEU A 171 15.20 -1.64 3.84
N VAL A 172 14.74 -2.58 3.02
CA VAL A 172 13.80 -3.61 3.45
C VAL A 172 14.46 -4.95 3.82
N GLN A 173 15.73 -5.14 3.48
CA GLN A 173 16.49 -6.37 3.76
C GLN A 173 16.29 -6.92 5.17
N PRO A 174 16.32 -6.12 6.26
CA PRO A 174 16.14 -6.65 7.62
C PRO A 174 14.73 -7.18 7.92
N ARG A 175 13.77 -6.98 7.03
CA ARG A 175 12.34 -7.32 7.23
C ARG A 175 11.91 -8.58 6.48
N LEU A 176 12.73 -9.09 5.56
CA LEU A 176 12.34 -10.15 4.62
C LEU A 176 11.87 -11.43 5.32
N ASP A 177 12.55 -11.87 6.38
CA ASP A 177 12.13 -13.04 7.16
C ASP A 177 10.74 -12.85 7.82
N THR A 178 10.42 -11.62 8.21
CA THR A 178 9.09 -11.30 8.76
C THR A 178 8.05 -11.30 7.66
N TRP A 179 8.37 -10.79 6.49
CA TRP A 179 7.46 -10.81 5.34
C TRP A 179 7.16 -12.25 4.89
N GLU A 180 8.17 -13.10 4.82
CA GLU A 180 7.96 -14.52 4.49
C GLU A 180 7.01 -15.19 5.47
N LYS A 181 7.17 -14.96 6.77
CA LYS A 181 6.24 -15.47 7.79
C LYS A 181 4.82 -14.95 7.59
N THR A 182 4.66 -13.67 7.27
CA THR A 182 3.34 -13.05 7.01
C THR A 182 2.67 -13.70 5.81
N VAL A 183 3.38 -13.88 4.69
CA VAL A 183 2.84 -14.52 3.48
C VAL A 183 2.46 -15.98 3.75
N ASN A 184 3.33 -16.72 4.45
CA ASN A 184 3.08 -18.12 4.80
C ASN A 184 1.84 -18.28 5.69
N ALA A 185 1.68 -17.44 6.71
CA ALA A 185 0.55 -17.46 7.64
C ALA A 185 -0.76 -16.92 7.03
N GLY A 186 -0.67 -16.05 6.04
CA GLY A 186 -1.80 -15.42 5.35
C GLY A 186 -2.18 -16.11 4.04
N ALA A 187 -1.73 -15.55 2.93
CA ALA A 187 -2.15 -15.95 1.59
C ALA A 187 -1.87 -17.41 1.27
N LEU A 188 -0.68 -17.93 1.65
CA LEU A 188 -0.34 -19.34 1.40
C LEU A 188 -1.20 -20.28 2.25
N ALA A 189 -1.44 -19.98 3.52
CA ALA A 189 -2.32 -20.75 4.38
C ALA A 189 -3.77 -20.79 3.86
N ALA A 190 -4.28 -19.64 3.35
CA ALA A 190 -5.60 -19.56 2.74
C ALA A 190 -5.71 -20.45 1.50
N ALA A 191 -4.68 -20.43 0.63
CA ALA A 191 -4.61 -21.29 -0.56
C ALA A 191 -4.54 -22.78 -0.17
N HIS A 192 -3.73 -23.16 0.81
CA HIS A 192 -3.65 -24.52 1.31
C HIS A 192 -4.99 -25.01 1.90
N THR A 193 -5.73 -24.12 2.58
CA THR A 193 -7.06 -24.47 3.09
C THR A 193 -8.02 -24.83 1.95
N ALA A 194 -8.06 -24.01 0.90
CA ALA A 194 -8.86 -24.32 -0.29
C ALA A 194 -8.45 -25.65 -0.94
N LEU A 195 -7.15 -25.93 -1.04
CA LEU A 195 -6.66 -27.23 -1.58
C LEU A 195 -7.07 -28.43 -0.70
N ARG A 196 -7.07 -28.28 0.63
CA ARG A 196 -7.57 -29.33 1.54
C ARG A 196 -9.07 -29.59 1.33
N HIS A 197 -9.88 -28.54 1.18
CA HIS A 197 -11.32 -28.69 0.89
C HIS A 197 -11.54 -29.40 -0.45
N ILE A 198 -10.81 -29.03 -1.50
CA ILE A 198 -10.87 -29.71 -2.80
C ILE A 198 -10.46 -31.20 -2.65
N GLY A 199 -9.43 -31.49 -1.86
CA GLY A 199 -9.01 -32.86 -1.58
C GLY A 199 -10.08 -33.69 -0.87
N ALA A 200 -10.74 -33.15 0.14
CA ALA A 200 -11.84 -33.78 0.86
C ALA A 200 -13.03 -34.08 -0.07
N LEU A 201 -13.44 -33.10 -0.87
CA LEU A 201 -14.55 -33.28 -1.83
C LEU A 201 -14.29 -34.37 -2.88
N ARG A 202 -13.03 -34.65 -3.26
CA ARG A 202 -12.68 -35.77 -4.17
C ARG A 202 -12.98 -37.16 -3.57
N HIS A 203 -13.12 -37.19 -2.25
CA HIS A 203 -13.42 -38.42 -1.51
C HIS A 203 -14.83 -38.41 -0.89
N ASP A 204 -15.74 -37.57 -1.43
CA ASP A 204 -17.11 -37.38 -0.95
C ASP A 204 -17.18 -36.92 0.54
N ASP A 205 -16.08 -36.40 1.08
CA ASP A 205 -16.03 -35.79 2.41
C ASP A 205 -16.38 -34.27 2.30
N PHE A 206 -17.50 -33.93 2.90
CA PHE A 206 -18.05 -32.57 2.94
C PHE A 206 -18.16 -32.02 4.36
N THR A 207 -17.46 -32.60 5.31
CA THR A 207 -17.52 -32.25 6.75
C THR A 207 -17.23 -30.75 6.97
N HIS A 208 -16.30 -30.16 6.22
CA HIS A 208 -15.95 -28.76 6.31
C HIS A 208 -17.12 -27.80 5.98
N LEU A 209 -18.16 -28.26 5.26
CA LEU A 209 -19.33 -27.45 4.95
C LEU A 209 -20.22 -27.21 6.18
N PHE A 210 -20.09 -28.01 7.23
CA PHE A 210 -20.81 -27.84 8.49
C PHE A 210 -20.16 -26.78 9.40
N GLU A 211 -18.96 -26.29 9.04
CA GLU A 211 -18.25 -25.22 9.73
C GLU A 211 -18.52 -23.83 9.11
N ALA A 212 -19.55 -23.76 8.25
CA ALA A 212 -19.92 -22.51 7.58
C ALA A 212 -20.27 -21.40 8.58
N ASP A 213 -19.71 -20.22 8.38
CA ASP A 213 -19.95 -19.03 9.22
C ASP A 213 -20.08 -17.76 8.39
N VAL A 214 -20.69 -16.72 8.98
CA VAL A 214 -20.82 -15.38 8.39
C VAL A 214 -20.15 -14.38 9.32
N SER A 215 -19.02 -13.86 8.91
CA SER A 215 -18.29 -12.85 9.65
C SER A 215 -18.52 -11.43 9.10
N ARG A 216 -18.46 -10.42 9.96
CA ARG A 216 -18.62 -9.01 9.60
C ARG A 216 -17.60 -8.14 10.35
N ILE A 217 -16.95 -7.24 9.61
CA ILE A 217 -16.18 -6.14 10.20
C ILE A 217 -16.93 -4.85 9.90
N ALA A 218 -17.21 -4.06 10.94
CA ALA A 218 -17.77 -2.73 10.76
C ALA A 218 -16.72 -1.78 10.17
N GLN A 219 -17.17 -0.69 9.54
CA GLN A 219 -16.26 0.34 9.10
C GLN A 219 -15.46 0.88 10.29
N PRO A 220 -14.13 0.94 10.22
CA PRO A 220 -13.31 1.48 11.32
C PRO A 220 -13.69 2.93 11.62
N PRO A 221 -13.95 3.27 12.91
CA PRO A 221 -14.44 4.59 13.29
C PRO A 221 -13.37 5.68 13.16
N ARG A 222 -12.09 5.30 13.23
CA ARG A 222 -10.96 6.22 13.18
C ARG A 222 -10.24 6.17 11.83
N GLN A 223 -9.89 7.34 11.35
CA GLN A 223 -8.94 7.51 10.25
C GLN A 223 -7.52 7.65 10.79
N THR A 224 -6.56 7.11 10.05
CA THR A 224 -5.13 7.30 10.30
C THR A 224 -4.50 8.01 9.11
N LEU A 225 -3.34 8.63 9.32
CA LEU A 225 -2.56 9.24 8.26
C LEU A 225 -1.83 8.15 7.47
N GLY A 226 -2.33 7.82 6.29
CA GLY A 226 -1.71 6.87 5.37
C GLY A 226 -0.63 7.52 4.48
N MET A 227 -0.20 6.80 3.45
CA MET A 227 0.72 7.33 2.44
C MET A 227 -0.01 8.23 1.44
N CYS A 228 -1.13 7.78 0.91
CA CYS A 228 -1.88 8.49 -0.12
C CYS A 228 -3.07 9.30 0.41
N GLY A 229 -3.43 9.18 1.70
CA GLY A 229 -4.61 9.85 2.23
C GLY A 229 -4.97 9.39 3.64
N PHE A 230 -6.17 9.75 4.05
CA PHE A 230 -6.76 9.28 5.31
C PHE A 230 -7.24 7.84 5.12
N LEU A 231 -6.73 6.95 5.97
CA LEU A 231 -6.91 5.50 5.85
C LEU A 231 -7.81 4.95 6.95
N ARG A 232 -8.77 4.11 6.57
CA ARG A 232 -9.56 3.25 7.47
C ARG A 232 -9.25 1.80 7.14
N ALA A 233 -8.26 1.22 7.83
CA ALA A 233 -7.88 -0.17 7.61
C ALA A 233 -8.89 -1.12 8.29
N TYR A 234 -9.42 -2.09 7.53
CA TYR A 234 -10.27 -3.15 8.06
C TYR A 234 -9.37 -4.24 8.66
N VAL A 235 -9.14 -4.13 9.95
CA VAL A 235 -8.33 -5.07 10.74
C VAL A 235 -9.15 -5.54 11.93
N GLU A 236 -8.89 -6.73 12.46
CA GLU A 236 -9.41 -7.08 13.79
C GLU A 236 -8.81 -6.11 14.81
N GLU A 237 -9.66 -5.37 15.49
CA GLU A 237 -9.27 -4.75 16.75
C GLU A 237 -8.87 -5.89 17.69
N GLY A 238 -7.59 -5.91 18.09
CA GLY A 238 -7.10 -6.92 19.01
C GLY A 238 -8.02 -6.97 20.22
N GLY A 239 -8.81 -8.04 20.30
CA GLY A 239 -9.71 -8.25 21.41
C GLY A 239 -8.89 -8.26 22.70
N THR A 240 -9.03 -7.24 23.51
CA THR A 240 -8.78 -7.31 24.93
C THR A 240 -9.76 -8.36 25.48
N ARG A 241 -9.26 -9.59 25.64
CA ARG A 241 -9.89 -10.57 26.54
C ARG A 241 -9.51 -10.25 27.97
#